data_e87d090b3c0a0874bd4827944d6c2b92
#
_entry.id   e87d090b3c0a0874bd4827944d6c2b92
#
_cell.length_a   1.000
_cell.length_b   1.000
_cell.length_c   1.000
_cell.angle_alpha   90.00
_cell.angle_beta   90.00
_cell.angle_gamma   90.00
#
_symmetry.space_group_name_H-M   'P 1'
#
loop_
_entity.id
_entity.type
_entity.pdbx_description
1 polymer ?
#
loop_
_entity_poly.entity_id
_entity_poly.type
_entity_poly.pdbx_seq_one_letter_code
_entity_poly.pdbx_strand_id
1 'polypeptide(L)'
;MNRIIHLIITAGLVVLAGTIIMYNIESKVPNTQIETYLDSLWWTVETVTTVGYGDIVPVSDLGRIVAMFYMFFGISMISVLFFVITNTVYKRRYEKEEIEKREQQINQLKNELMSRLSDIEDKQAKCLDLIHQMK
;
A
#
# COMPACT_ATOMS: atom_id res chain seq x y z
N MET A 1 -9.46 1.83 0.15
CA MET A 1 -9.14 3.26 -0.13
C MET A 1 -9.07 4.09 1.15
N ASN A 2 -10.00 3.90 2.08
CA ASN A 2 -10.03 4.70 3.33
C ASN A 2 -8.78 4.58 4.23
N ARG A 3 -8.16 3.39 4.33
CA ARG A 3 -6.98 3.19 5.21
C ARG A 3 -5.76 4.02 4.80
N ILE A 4 -5.49 4.15 3.50
CA ILE A 4 -4.36 4.96 2.99
C ILE A 4 -4.60 6.44 3.25
N ILE A 5 -5.84 6.91 3.05
CA ILE A 5 -6.22 8.30 3.32
C ILE A 5 -6.04 8.63 4.81
N HIS A 6 -6.49 7.75 5.71
CA HIS A 6 -6.28 7.95 7.15
C HIS A 6 -4.79 8.01 7.52
N LEU A 7 -3.94 7.17 6.91
CA LEU A 7 -2.50 7.21 7.15
C LEU A 7 -1.87 8.51 6.67
N ILE A 8 -2.26 9.03 5.50
CA ILE A 8 -1.76 10.31 4.98
C ILE A 8 -2.19 11.46 5.89
N ILE A 9 -3.44 11.47 6.34
CA ILE A 9 -3.94 12.49 7.26
C ILE A 9 -3.19 12.42 8.60
N THR A 10 -3.00 11.22 9.15
CA THR A 10 -2.26 11.03 10.40
C THR A 10 -0.81 11.52 10.27
N ALA A 11 -0.15 11.19 9.14
CA ALA A 11 1.19 11.67 8.85
C ALA A 11 1.26 13.20 8.81
N GLY A 12 0.32 13.83 8.12
CA GLY A 12 0.22 15.30 8.07
C GLY A 12 0.00 15.91 9.45
N LEU A 13 -0.87 15.33 10.26
CA LEU A 13 -1.11 15.80 11.64
C LEU A 13 0.15 15.67 12.52
N VAL A 14 0.90 14.57 12.39
CA VAL A 14 2.16 14.38 13.12
C VAL A 14 3.18 15.43 12.70
N VAL A 15 3.33 15.72 11.42
CA VAL A 15 4.23 16.78 10.93
C VAL A 15 3.82 18.14 11.46
N LEU A 16 2.55 18.50 11.41
CA LEU A 16 2.05 19.78 11.93
C LEU A 16 2.25 19.90 13.44
N ALA A 17 1.98 18.84 14.20
CA ALA A 17 2.19 18.83 15.65
C ALA A 17 3.68 19.02 15.97
N GLY A 18 4.58 18.33 15.26
CA GLY A 18 6.03 18.50 15.45
C GLY A 18 6.52 19.89 15.15
N THR A 19 6.03 20.47 14.06
CA THR A 19 6.36 21.85 13.71
C THR A 19 5.96 22.82 14.84
N ILE A 20 4.75 22.70 15.36
CA ILE A 20 4.28 23.58 16.42
C ILE A 20 5.09 23.36 17.72
N ILE A 21 5.31 22.11 18.11
CA ILE A 21 6.02 21.75 19.33
C ILE A 21 7.46 22.26 19.26
N MET A 22 8.18 21.93 18.19
CA MET A 22 9.60 22.28 18.03
C MET A 22 9.80 23.79 17.96
N TYR A 23 8.95 24.50 17.21
CA TYR A 23 8.98 25.96 17.16
C TYR A 23 8.81 26.59 18.54
N ASN A 24 7.83 26.15 19.33
CA ASN A 24 7.61 26.70 20.66
C ASN A 24 8.75 26.43 21.65
N ILE A 25 9.50 25.35 21.46
CA ILE A 25 10.63 25.00 22.31
C ILE A 25 11.88 25.79 21.90
N GLU A 26 12.21 25.84 20.61
CA GLU A 26 13.48 26.34 20.10
C GLU A 26 13.47 27.83 19.77
N SER A 27 12.37 28.40 19.29
CA SER A 27 12.35 29.79 18.77
C SER A 27 12.78 30.87 19.77
N LYS A 28 12.84 30.55 21.07
CA LYS A 28 13.26 31.46 22.13
C LYS A 28 14.67 31.16 22.68
N VAL A 29 15.31 30.13 22.12
CA VAL A 29 16.64 29.67 22.60
C VAL A 29 17.73 30.47 21.89
N PRO A 30 18.74 30.98 22.61
CA PRO A 30 19.87 31.67 21.98
C PRO A 30 20.60 30.74 20.99
N ASN A 31 21.03 31.31 19.86
CA ASN A 31 21.75 30.64 18.79
C ASN A 31 20.99 29.46 18.14
N THR A 32 19.67 29.42 18.24
CA THR A 32 18.88 28.44 17.50
C THR A 32 18.87 28.74 15.99
N GLN A 33 18.73 27.70 15.19
CA GLN A 33 18.48 27.80 13.75
C GLN A 33 16.98 27.73 13.43
N ILE A 34 16.16 27.46 14.44
CA ILE A 34 14.69 27.36 14.32
C ILE A 34 14.06 28.67 14.75
N GLU A 35 14.15 29.70 13.91
CA GLU A 35 13.63 31.04 14.20
C GLU A 35 12.17 31.22 13.71
N THR A 36 11.79 30.49 12.67
CA THR A 36 10.46 30.58 12.04
C THR A 36 9.71 29.24 12.08
N TYR A 37 8.41 29.30 11.86
CA TYR A 37 7.60 28.09 11.63
C TYR A 37 8.08 27.28 10.41
N LEU A 38 8.63 27.96 9.40
CA LEU A 38 9.15 27.31 8.21
C LEU A 38 10.41 26.49 8.51
N ASP A 39 11.32 27.02 9.33
CA ASP A 39 12.51 26.29 9.76
C ASP A 39 12.14 25.03 10.55
N SER A 40 11.17 25.19 11.46
CA SER A 40 10.63 24.08 12.24
C SER A 40 9.92 23.03 11.36
N LEU A 41 9.15 23.47 10.35
CA LEU A 41 8.52 22.57 9.39
C LEU A 41 9.56 21.83 8.57
N TRP A 42 10.58 22.53 8.07
CA TRP A 42 11.69 21.94 7.33
C TRP A 42 12.36 20.86 8.16
N TRP A 43 12.79 21.18 9.38
CA TRP A 43 13.37 20.21 10.31
C TRP A 43 12.46 19.01 10.56
N THR A 44 11.17 19.23 10.79
CA THR A 44 10.22 18.16 11.06
C THR A 44 10.08 17.23 9.86
N VAL A 45 9.96 17.78 8.65
CA VAL A 45 9.83 16.99 7.42
C VAL A 45 11.09 16.17 7.16
N GLU A 46 12.28 16.76 7.21
CA GLU A 46 13.53 16.05 6.96
C GLU A 46 13.79 14.94 8.01
N THR A 47 13.39 15.19 9.26
CA THR A 47 13.54 14.22 10.36
C THR A 47 12.57 13.05 10.20
N VAL A 48 11.28 13.33 9.95
CA VAL A 48 10.25 12.30 9.79
C VAL A 48 10.49 11.47 8.52
N THR A 49 10.97 12.10 7.43
CA THR A 49 11.31 11.39 6.20
C THR A 49 12.67 10.68 6.25
N THR A 50 13.39 10.79 7.36
CA THR A 50 14.74 10.20 7.56
C THR A 50 15.81 10.72 6.60
N VAL A 51 15.60 11.90 5.98
CA VAL A 51 16.60 12.54 5.10
C VAL A 51 17.71 13.15 5.94
N GLY A 52 17.38 13.98 6.95
CA GLY A 52 18.28 14.50 7.95
C GLY A 52 19.49 15.25 7.38
N TYR A 53 19.29 16.34 6.64
CA TYR A 53 20.39 17.15 6.09
C TYR A 53 21.30 17.70 7.20
N GLY A 54 20.74 17.97 8.39
CA GLY A 54 21.50 18.47 9.53
C GLY A 54 21.88 19.96 9.43
N ASP A 55 21.26 20.67 8.52
CA ASP A 55 21.38 22.11 8.35
C ASP A 55 20.61 22.89 9.41
N ILE A 56 19.49 22.38 9.86
CA ILE A 56 18.67 22.90 10.96
C ILE A 56 18.53 21.82 12.02
N VAL A 57 18.97 22.09 13.25
CA VAL A 57 18.92 21.14 14.36
C VAL A 57 18.51 21.82 15.66
N PRO A 58 17.79 21.13 16.57
CA PRO A 58 17.49 21.67 17.88
C PRO A 58 18.76 21.81 18.73
N VAL A 59 18.93 22.96 19.36
CA VAL A 59 20.12 23.26 20.19
C VAL A 59 19.83 23.08 21.68
N SER A 60 18.57 23.21 22.12
CA SER A 60 18.19 23.01 23.51
C SER A 60 18.12 21.53 23.90
N ASP A 61 18.38 21.24 25.18
CA ASP A 61 18.26 19.87 25.68
C ASP A 61 16.83 19.32 25.56
N LEU A 62 15.84 20.17 25.81
CA LEU A 62 14.43 19.79 25.66
C LEU A 62 14.08 19.50 24.19
N GLY A 63 14.53 20.38 23.28
CA GLY A 63 14.37 20.15 21.84
C GLY A 63 15.01 18.86 21.37
N ARG A 64 16.18 18.51 21.85
CA ARG A 64 16.87 17.24 21.55
C ARG A 64 16.12 16.02 22.09
N ILE A 65 15.55 16.11 23.29
CA ILE A 65 14.73 15.02 23.85
C ILE A 65 13.47 14.81 22.98
N VAL A 66 12.78 15.89 22.62
CA VAL A 66 11.61 15.83 21.74
C VAL A 66 12.00 15.28 20.34
N ALA A 67 13.14 15.71 19.82
CA ALA A 67 13.68 15.20 18.55
C ALA A 67 13.89 13.69 18.58
N MET A 68 14.45 13.13 19.64
CA MET A 68 14.64 11.68 19.79
C MET A 68 13.29 10.93 19.70
N PHE A 69 12.27 11.38 20.41
CA PHE A 69 10.93 10.80 20.29
C PHE A 69 10.38 10.92 18.87
N TYR A 70 10.59 12.07 18.24
CA TYR A 70 10.13 12.31 16.87
C TYR A 70 10.79 11.38 15.84
N MET A 71 12.06 11.08 15.99
CA MET A 71 12.81 10.13 15.15
C MET A 71 12.22 8.72 15.26
N PHE A 72 11.90 8.24 16.46
CA PHE A 72 11.26 6.94 16.65
C PHE A 72 9.86 6.89 16.01
N PHE A 73 9.07 7.95 16.17
CA PHE A 73 7.76 8.05 15.52
C PHE A 73 7.87 8.08 14.00
N GLY A 74 8.82 8.82 13.44
CA GLY A 74 9.06 8.90 12.00
C GLY A 74 9.35 7.54 11.39
N ILE A 75 10.29 6.78 11.96
CA ILE A 75 10.64 5.43 11.49
C ILE A 75 9.43 4.50 11.56
N SER A 76 8.67 4.54 12.65
CA SER A 76 7.48 3.72 12.84
C SER A 76 6.40 4.03 11.79
N MET A 77 6.18 5.30 11.51
CA MET A 77 5.17 5.76 10.54
C MET A 77 5.53 5.35 9.12
N ILE A 78 6.78 5.49 8.70
CA ILE A 78 7.25 5.03 7.39
C ILE A 78 7.09 3.52 7.25
N SER A 79 7.43 2.75 8.30
CA SER A 79 7.28 1.29 8.31
C SER A 79 5.83 0.86 8.11
N VAL A 80 4.88 1.51 8.78
CA VAL A 80 3.44 1.27 8.61
C VAL A 80 2.98 1.63 7.19
N LEU A 81 3.47 2.72 6.62
CA LEU A 81 3.14 3.13 5.26
C LEU A 81 3.59 2.05 4.24
N PHE A 82 4.84 1.60 4.33
CA PHE A 82 5.36 0.52 3.49
C PHE A 82 4.57 -0.78 3.65
N PHE A 83 4.24 -1.16 4.89
CA PHE A 83 3.43 -2.34 5.16
C PHE A 83 2.06 -2.28 4.48
N VAL A 84 1.36 -1.14 4.56
CA VAL A 84 0.03 -0.96 3.95
C VAL A 84 0.12 -0.98 2.43
N ILE A 85 1.12 -0.30 1.84
CA ILE A 85 1.33 -0.31 0.39
C ILE A 85 1.60 -1.74 -0.09
N THR A 86 2.54 -2.42 0.56
CA THR A 86 2.94 -3.79 0.22
C THR A 86 1.74 -4.74 0.31
N ASN A 87 1.00 -4.75 1.41
CA ASN A 87 -0.20 -5.57 1.56
C ASN A 87 -1.26 -5.29 0.49
N THR A 88 -1.46 -4.02 0.11
CA THR A 88 -2.44 -3.65 -0.91
C THR A 88 -2.04 -4.19 -2.29
N VAL A 89 -0.75 -4.11 -2.63
CA VAL A 89 -0.21 -4.62 -3.89
C VAL A 89 -0.28 -6.15 -3.94
N TYR A 90 0.15 -6.82 -2.86
CA TYR A 90 0.07 -8.28 -2.78
C TYR A 90 -1.36 -8.80 -2.90
N LYS A 91 -2.30 -8.21 -2.16
CA LYS A 91 -3.71 -8.62 -2.22
C LYS A 91 -4.28 -8.54 -3.63
N ARG A 92 -3.99 -7.47 -4.38
CA ARG A 92 -4.43 -7.32 -5.77
C ARG A 92 -3.82 -8.36 -6.72
N ARG A 93 -2.57 -8.78 -6.47
CA ARG A 93 -1.93 -9.84 -7.27
C ARG A 93 -2.59 -11.19 -7.01
N TYR A 94 -2.80 -11.55 -5.75
CA TYR A 94 -3.47 -12.81 -5.40
C TYR A 94 -4.89 -12.90 -5.96
N GLU A 95 -5.67 -11.81 -5.88
CA GLU A 95 -7.00 -11.77 -6.46
C GLU A 95 -7.00 -11.98 -7.98
N LYS A 96 -6.02 -11.41 -8.70
CA LYS A 96 -5.88 -11.62 -10.15
C LYS A 96 -5.50 -13.05 -10.50
N GLU A 97 -4.50 -13.62 -9.80
CA GLU A 97 -4.10 -15.01 -10.02
C GLU A 97 -5.24 -16.01 -9.74
N GLU A 98 -6.05 -15.73 -8.73
CA GLU A 98 -7.21 -16.59 -8.42
C GLU A 98 -8.29 -16.50 -9.50
N ILE A 99 -8.54 -15.30 -10.05
CA ILE A 99 -9.47 -15.10 -11.17
C ILE A 99 -8.96 -15.84 -12.42
N GLU A 100 -7.69 -15.69 -12.78
CA GLU A 100 -7.09 -16.37 -13.92
C GLU A 100 -7.18 -17.91 -13.79
N LYS A 101 -6.91 -18.44 -12.60
CA LYS A 101 -7.06 -19.90 -12.35
C LYS A 101 -8.50 -20.36 -12.50
N ARG A 102 -9.47 -19.59 -12.02
CA ARG A 102 -10.89 -19.89 -12.20
C ARG A 102 -11.30 -19.85 -13.67
N GLU A 103 -10.86 -18.86 -14.42
CA GLU A 103 -11.12 -18.76 -15.86
C GLU A 103 -10.53 -19.96 -16.63
N GLN A 104 -9.30 -20.37 -16.29
CA GLN A 104 -8.69 -21.56 -16.88
C GLN A 104 -9.50 -22.83 -16.58
N GLN A 105 -9.96 -23.02 -15.35
CA GLN A 105 -10.80 -24.17 -14.97
C GLN A 105 -12.13 -24.16 -15.73
N ILE A 106 -12.78 -23.02 -15.85
CA ILE A 106 -14.03 -22.87 -16.62
C ILE A 106 -13.80 -23.22 -18.09
N ASN A 107 -12.72 -22.76 -18.70
CA ASN A 107 -12.39 -23.05 -20.08
C ASN A 107 -12.07 -24.53 -20.29
N GLN A 108 -11.38 -25.19 -19.37
CA GLN A 108 -11.14 -26.63 -19.42
C GLN A 108 -12.43 -27.44 -19.35
N LEU A 109 -13.31 -27.12 -18.39
CA LEU A 109 -14.63 -27.74 -18.27
C LEU A 109 -15.50 -27.53 -19.52
N LYS A 110 -15.48 -26.32 -20.06
CA LYS A 110 -16.19 -26.01 -21.31
C LYS A 110 -15.70 -26.86 -22.47
N ASN A 111 -14.38 -26.99 -22.64
CA ASN A 111 -13.79 -27.80 -23.71
C ASN A 111 -14.10 -29.31 -23.53
N GLU A 112 -14.08 -29.80 -22.29
CA GLU A 112 -14.46 -31.19 -22.00
C GLU A 112 -15.95 -31.44 -22.32
N LEU A 113 -16.84 -30.52 -21.93
CA LEU A 113 -18.25 -30.60 -22.26
C LEU A 113 -18.52 -30.58 -23.78
N MET A 114 -17.85 -29.70 -24.50
CA MET A 114 -17.94 -29.62 -25.96
C MET A 114 -17.48 -30.91 -26.62
N SER A 115 -16.39 -31.51 -26.16
CA SER A 115 -15.88 -32.81 -26.64
C SER A 115 -16.89 -33.92 -26.37
N ARG A 116 -17.52 -33.96 -25.19
CA ARG A 116 -18.56 -34.97 -24.87
C ARG A 116 -19.83 -34.79 -25.70
N LEU A 117 -20.22 -33.54 -25.95
CA LEU A 117 -21.36 -33.24 -26.82
C LEU A 117 -21.12 -33.72 -28.25
N SER A 118 -19.95 -33.44 -28.82
CA SER A 118 -19.57 -33.92 -30.14
C SER A 118 -19.56 -35.46 -30.24
N ASP A 119 -19.11 -36.18 -29.22
CA ASP A 119 -19.11 -37.63 -29.16
C ASP A 119 -20.58 -38.19 -29.09
N ILE A 120 -21.46 -37.50 -28.42
CA ILE A 120 -22.90 -37.88 -28.37
C ILE A 120 -23.57 -37.64 -29.72
N GLU A 121 -23.31 -36.51 -30.39
CA GLU A 121 -23.84 -36.19 -31.73
C GLU A 121 -23.36 -37.24 -32.76
N ASP A 122 -22.07 -37.65 -32.75
CA ASP A 122 -21.55 -38.68 -33.60
C ASP A 122 -22.23 -40.05 -33.33
N LYS A 123 -22.45 -40.42 -32.09
CA LYS A 123 -23.18 -41.64 -31.71
C LYS A 123 -24.61 -41.60 -32.16
N GLN A 124 -25.30 -40.47 -32.05
CA GLN A 124 -26.67 -40.29 -32.53
C GLN A 124 -26.75 -40.41 -34.06
N ALA A 125 -25.80 -39.79 -34.80
CA ALA A 125 -25.72 -39.89 -36.25
C ALA A 125 -25.54 -41.35 -36.70
N LYS A 126 -24.62 -42.09 -36.06
CA LYS A 126 -24.40 -43.51 -36.34
C LYS A 126 -25.65 -44.37 -36.06
N CYS A 127 -26.38 -44.08 -34.98
CA CYS A 127 -27.60 -44.80 -34.62
C CYS A 127 -28.71 -44.53 -35.64
N LEU A 128 -28.86 -43.33 -36.16
CA LEU A 128 -29.80 -42.97 -37.21
C LEU A 128 -29.49 -43.70 -38.54
N ASP A 129 -28.22 -43.77 -38.93
CA ASP A 129 -27.77 -44.46 -40.11
C ASP A 129 -28.05 -45.99 -40.05
N LEU A 130 -27.84 -46.61 -38.90
CA LEU A 130 -28.14 -48.02 -38.68
C LEU A 130 -29.67 -48.28 -38.78
N ILE A 131 -30.52 -47.42 -38.27
CA ILE A 131 -31.96 -47.52 -38.38
C ILE A 131 -32.39 -47.37 -39.84
N HIS A 132 -31.72 -46.52 -40.62
CA HIS A 132 -32.07 -46.35 -42.04
C HIS A 132 -31.66 -47.56 -42.89
N GLN A 133 -30.56 -48.26 -42.52
CA GLN A 133 -30.13 -49.50 -43.21
C GLN A 133 -30.98 -50.72 -42.90
N MET A 134 -31.74 -50.70 -41.80
CA MET A 134 -32.67 -51.80 -41.39
C MET A 134 -34.03 -51.71 -42.03
N LYS A 135 -34.32 -50.70 -42.82
CA LYS A 135 -35.60 -50.45 -43.48
C LYS A 135 -35.54 -50.75 -44.97
#